data_cf4c81004aaf8dc7adbc41cfaefd7693
#
_entry.id   cf4c81004aaf8dc7adbc41cfaefd7693
#
_cell.length_a   1.000
_cell.length_b   1.000
_cell.length_c   1.000
_cell.angle_alpha   90.00
_cell.angle_beta   90.00
_cell.angle_gamma   90.00
#
_symmetry.space_group_name_H-M   'P 1'
#
loop_
_entity.id
_entity.type
_entity.pdbx_description
1 polymer ?
#
loop_
_entity_poly.entity_id
_entity_poly.type
_entity_poly.pdbx_seq_one_letter_code
_entity_poly.pdbx_strand_id
1 'polypeptide(L)'
;MTSLLERLTSALWEVTTLVEESDGALTVTVDGLVASLRVVVIAEGLEMVSLTQPLAWDLPLSNEIRDRVAEQAGLVMLGTVTLVEKLADGGVADVMLRYNFPAAGLSEEALRTLILLVLTTGAEVRRVLTQ
;
A
#
# COMPACT_ATOMS: atom_id res chain seq x y z
N MET A 1 4.45 -4.16 -27.52
CA MET A 1 5.12 -3.78 -26.28
C MET A 1 4.13 -3.80 -25.12
N THR A 2 4.46 -4.47 -24.03
CA THR A 2 3.55 -4.63 -22.89
C THR A 2 3.59 -3.40 -21.98
N SER A 3 2.43 -2.84 -21.63
CA SER A 3 2.37 -1.69 -20.74
C SER A 3 2.76 -2.08 -19.30
N LEU A 4 3.12 -1.10 -18.49
CA LEU A 4 3.40 -1.35 -17.07
C LEU A 4 2.17 -1.93 -16.36
N LEU A 5 0.97 -1.43 -16.66
CA LEU A 5 -0.27 -1.95 -16.08
C LEU A 5 -0.47 -3.44 -16.42
N GLU A 6 -0.23 -3.83 -17.68
CA GLU A 6 -0.30 -5.23 -18.08
C GLU A 6 0.74 -6.08 -17.37
N ARG A 7 1.94 -5.57 -17.18
CA ARG A 7 3.02 -6.26 -16.48
C ARG A 7 2.70 -6.44 -14.99
N LEU A 8 2.08 -5.43 -14.36
CA LEU A 8 1.60 -5.54 -12.98
C LEU A 8 0.52 -6.61 -12.87
N THR A 9 -0.44 -6.62 -13.77
CA THR A 9 -1.50 -7.62 -13.79
C THR A 9 -0.90 -9.02 -13.93
N SER A 10 0.01 -9.20 -14.87
CA SER A 10 0.70 -10.48 -15.10
C SER A 10 1.49 -10.93 -13.87
N ALA A 11 2.14 -9.97 -13.18
CA ALA A 11 2.94 -10.28 -12.01
C ALA A 11 2.09 -10.72 -10.81
N LEU A 12 0.88 -10.19 -10.67
CA LEU A 12 0.10 -10.28 -9.42
C LEU A 12 -1.12 -11.20 -9.47
N TRP A 13 -1.66 -11.52 -10.66
CA TRP A 13 -2.96 -12.20 -10.74
C TRP A 13 -3.00 -13.58 -10.08
N GLU A 14 -1.89 -14.30 -10.03
CA GLU A 14 -1.82 -15.63 -9.41
C GLU A 14 -1.63 -15.59 -7.89
N VAL A 15 -1.07 -14.49 -7.38
CA VAL A 15 -0.64 -14.42 -5.97
C VAL A 15 -1.50 -13.46 -5.13
N THR A 16 -2.43 -12.77 -5.76
CA THR A 16 -3.37 -11.86 -5.08
C THR A 16 -4.77 -12.06 -5.63
N THR A 17 -5.77 -11.52 -4.93
CA THR A 17 -7.08 -11.28 -5.55
C THR A 17 -6.98 -9.90 -6.21
N LEU A 18 -7.14 -9.85 -7.52
CA LEU A 18 -6.88 -8.66 -8.31
C LEU A 18 -8.11 -8.26 -9.11
N VAL A 19 -8.47 -6.98 -9.03
CA VAL A 19 -9.57 -6.39 -9.80
C VAL A 19 -9.04 -5.14 -10.50
N GLU A 20 -9.25 -5.05 -11.81
CA GLU A 20 -8.98 -3.84 -12.57
C GLU A 20 -10.20 -2.94 -12.50
N GLU A 21 -10.02 -1.73 -11.97
CA GLU A 21 -11.10 -0.77 -11.82
C GLU A 21 -11.33 0.02 -13.10
N SER A 22 -12.52 0.62 -13.24
CA SER A 22 -12.90 1.38 -14.43
C SER A 22 -12.00 2.60 -14.70
N ASP A 23 -11.35 3.13 -13.65
CA ASP A 23 -10.43 4.27 -13.77
C ASP A 23 -8.98 3.86 -14.05
N GLY A 24 -8.73 2.56 -14.25
CA GLY A 24 -7.41 2.03 -14.54
C GLY A 24 -6.58 1.63 -13.33
N ALA A 25 -7.07 1.86 -12.12
CA ALA A 25 -6.40 1.37 -10.92
C ALA A 25 -6.54 -0.14 -10.79
N LEU A 26 -5.58 -0.78 -10.12
CA LEU A 26 -5.70 -2.17 -9.72
C LEU A 26 -6.01 -2.22 -8.23
N THR A 27 -7.05 -2.96 -7.86
CA THR A 27 -7.35 -3.26 -6.46
C THR A 27 -6.84 -4.66 -6.18
N VAL A 28 -5.95 -4.78 -5.22
CA VAL A 28 -5.36 -6.08 -4.84
C VAL A 28 -5.67 -6.38 -3.39
N THR A 29 -5.89 -7.64 -3.09
CA THR A 29 -6.17 -8.10 -1.72
C THR A 29 -5.15 -9.16 -1.34
N VAL A 30 -4.46 -8.91 -0.24
CA VAL A 30 -3.46 -9.83 0.34
C VAL A 30 -3.68 -9.85 1.85
N ASP A 31 -3.75 -11.05 2.42
CA ASP A 31 -3.95 -11.24 3.87
C ASP A 31 -5.18 -10.49 4.42
N GLY A 32 -6.23 -10.42 3.60
CA GLY A 32 -7.48 -9.77 3.98
C GLY A 32 -7.47 -8.25 3.90
N LEU A 33 -6.36 -7.63 3.51
CA LEU A 33 -6.26 -6.19 3.33
C LEU A 33 -6.30 -5.81 1.86
N VAL A 34 -7.03 -4.75 1.57
CA VAL A 34 -7.19 -4.22 0.22
C VAL A 34 -6.19 -3.09 0.00
N ALA A 35 -5.56 -3.07 -1.16
CA ALA A 35 -4.67 -2.00 -1.56
C ALA A 35 -5.00 -1.54 -2.97
N SER A 36 -4.66 -0.29 -3.27
CA SER A 36 -4.81 0.29 -4.61
C SER A 36 -3.43 0.51 -5.22
N LEU A 37 -3.28 0.10 -6.48
CA LEU A 37 -2.09 0.34 -7.27
C LEU A 37 -2.47 1.20 -8.48
N ARG A 38 -1.72 2.28 -8.71
CA ARG A 38 -1.90 3.14 -9.88
C ARG A 38 -0.56 3.34 -10.57
N VAL A 39 -0.61 3.36 -11.89
CA VAL A 39 0.54 3.78 -12.69
C VAL A 39 0.45 5.28 -12.89
N VAL A 40 1.50 5.99 -12.52
CA VAL A 40 1.58 7.45 -12.64
C VAL A 40 2.79 7.79 -13.51
N VAL A 41 2.54 8.47 -14.62
CA VAL A 41 3.63 8.94 -15.50
C VAL A 41 4.10 10.29 -14.98
N ILE A 42 5.33 10.34 -14.47
CA ILE A 42 5.92 11.57 -13.94
C ILE A 42 6.55 12.37 -15.07
N ALA A 43 7.25 11.68 -15.97
CA ALA A 43 7.91 12.27 -17.13
C ALA A 43 8.09 11.17 -18.17
N GLU A 44 8.49 11.54 -19.38
CA GLU A 44 8.78 10.55 -20.40
C GLU A 44 9.85 9.57 -19.91
N GLY A 45 9.54 8.28 -19.99
CA GLY A 45 10.42 7.21 -19.52
C GLY A 45 10.45 7.01 -18.02
N LEU A 46 9.66 7.76 -17.26
CA LEU A 46 9.58 7.63 -15.80
C LEU A 46 8.14 7.32 -15.38
N GLU A 47 7.84 6.04 -15.29
CA GLU A 47 6.55 5.56 -14.79
C GLU A 47 6.71 5.06 -13.37
N MET A 48 5.86 5.56 -12.49
CA MET A 48 5.83 5.17 -11.07
C MET A 48 4.64 4.25 -10.83
N VAL A 49 4.79 3.36 -9.88
CA VAL A 49 3.64 2.70 -9.26
C VAL A 49 3.38 3.40 -7.94
N SER A 50 2.14 3.83 -7.74
CA SER A 50 1.69 4.43 -6.49
C SER A 50 0.80 3.40 -5.78
N LEU A 51 1.27 2.92 -4.62
CA LEU A 51 0.59 1.93 -3.80
C LEU A 51 0.02 2.61 -2.56
N THR A 52 -1.26 2.36 -2.27
CA THR A 52 -1.90 2.82 -1.05
C THR A 52 -2.63 1.64 -0.40
N GLN A 53 -2.29 1.37 0.85
CA GLN A 53 -2.90 0.28 1.61
C GLN A 53 -3.43 0.84 2.94
N PRO A 54 -4.76 0.97 3.09
CA PRO A 54 -5.33 1.32 4.39
C PRO A 54 -5.07 0.18 5.38
N LEU A 55 -4.49 0.49 6.52
CA LEU A 55 -4.17 -0.50 7.54
C LEU A 55 -5.24 -0.56 8.63
N ALA A 56 -5.81 0.58 9.00
CA ALA A 56 -6.86 0.66 9.98
C ALA A 56 -7.70 1.90 9.77
N TRP A 57 -8.99 1.79 10.09
CA TRP A 57 -9.94 2.89 10.00
C TRP A 57 -10.48 3.21 11.40
N ASP A 58 -10.64 4.49 11.70
CA ASP A 58 -11.37 4.98 12.87
C ASP A 58 -10.87 4.39 14.21
N LEU A 59 -9.56 4.29 14.36
CA LEU A 59 -8.97 3.87 15.64
C LEU A 59 -9.17 4.99 16.66
N PRO A 60 -9.52 4.65 17.92
CA PRO A 60 -9.58 5.66 18.98
C PRO A 60 -8.22 6.35 19.12
N LEU A 61 -8.22 7.69 18.97
CA LEU A 61 -7.00 8.47 19.03
C LEU A 61 -6.53 8.63 20.47
N SER A 62 -5.30 8.21 20.75
CA SER A 62 -4.68 8.28 22.06
C SER A 62 -3.17 8.41 21.90
N ASN A 63 -2.49 8.79 22.97
CA ASN A 63 -1.02 8.81 22.95
C ASN A 63 -0.46 7.41 22.71
N GLU A 64 -1.11 6.38 23.24
CA GLU A 64 -0.71 4.99 23.04
C GLU A 64 -0.77 4.62 21.55
N ILE A 65 -1.82 4.97 20.85
CA ILE A 65 -1.95 4.71 19.41
C ILE A 65 -0.90 5.51 18.63
N ARG A 66 -0.68 6.79 18.97
CA ARG A 66 0.35 7.60 18.32
C ARG A 66 1.73 6.96 18.47
N ASP A 67 2.04 6.50 19.67
CA ASP A 67 3.33 5.86 19.96
C ASP A 67 3.50 4.55 19.22
N ARG A 68 2.46 3.72 19.16
CA ARG A 68 2.49 2.46 18.42
C ARG A 68 2.70 2.67 16.94
N VAL A 69 1.99 3.63 16.35
CA VAL A 69 2.13 3.94 14.93
C VAL A 69 3.55 4.45 14.65
N ALA A 70 4.07 5.34 15.49
CA ALA A 70 5.43 5.86 15.33
C ALA A 70 6.47 4.73 15.41
N GLU A 71 6.31 3.80 16.35
CA GLU A 71 7.21 2.65 16.49
C GLU A 71 7.16 1.75 15.25
N GLN A 72 5.97 1.41 14.78
CA GLN A 72 5.81 0.58 13.59
C GLN A 72 6.35 1.28 12.34
N ALA A 73 6.11 2.59 12.21
CA ALA A 73 6.64 3.38 11.10
C ALA A 73 8.17 3.33 11.04
N GLY A 74 8.82 3.34 12.20
CA GLY A 74 10.28 3.25 12.30
C GLY A 74 10.86 1.88 11.91
N LEU A 75 10.03 0.82 11.93
CA LEU A 75 10.47 -0.54 11.60
C LEU A 75 10.26 -0.90 10.13
N VAL A 76 9.43 -0.15 9.42
CA VAL A 76 9.09 -0.45 8.01
C VAL A 76 10.23 0.01 7.11
N MET A 77 10.77 -0.92 6.32
CA MET A 77 11.87 -0.63 5.39
C MET A 77 11.36 0.05 4.11
N LEU A 78 10.24 -0.43 3.58
CA LEU A 78 9.67 0.05 2.32
C LEU A 78 8.31 0.68 2.57
N GLY A 79 8.11 1.86 2.03
CA GLY A 79 6.88 2.60 2.20
C GLY A 79 6.87 3.46 3.45
N THR A 80 5.78 4.18 3.64
CA THR A 80 5.59 5.11 4.75
C THR A 80 4.27 4.81 5.44
N VAL A 81 4.32 4.57 6.74
CA VAL A 81 3.13 4.39 7.57
C VAL A 81 2.77 5.76 8.17
N THR A 82 1.54 6.19 7.95
CA THR A 82 1.07 7.53 8.36
C THR A 82 -0.20 7.41 9.18
N LEU A 83 -0.25 8.16 10.28
CA LEU A 83 -1.44 8.35 11.08
C LEU A 83 -2.18 9.58 10.56
N VAL A 84 -3.44 9.41 10.18
CA VAL A 84 -4.30 10.51 9.73
C VAL A 84 -5.34 10.80 10.79
N GLU A 85 -5.17 11.88 11.53
CA GLU A 85 -6.06 12.25 12.62
C GLU A 85 -7.34 12.91 12.08
N LYS A 86 -8.49 12.47 12.59
CA LYS A 86 -9.81 13.00 12.24
C LYS A 86 -10.47 13.53 13.49
N LEU A 87 -10.14 14.76 13.86
CA LEU A 87 -10.63 15.37 15.10
C LEU A 87 -12.13 15.66 15.06
N ALA A 88 -12.67 15.96 13.88
CA ALA A 88 -14.09 16.25 13.69
C ALA A 88 -14.99 15.04 14.01
N ASP A 89 -14.46 13.83 13.92
CA ASP A 89 -15.22 12.58 14.15
C ASP A 89 -15.01 12.03 15.57
N GLY A 90 -14.77 12.91 16.54
CA GLY A 90 -14.64 12.51 17.95
C GLY A 90 -13.26 12.02 18.34
N GLY A 91 -12.23 12.39 17.60
CA GLY A 91 -10.85 12.01 17.92
C GLY A 91 -10.53 10.58 17.54
N VAL A 92 -10.71 10.25 16.29
CA VAL A 92 -10.29 8.98 15.72
C VAL A 92 -9.19 9.19 14.67
N ALA A 93 -8.55 8.10 14.26
CA ALA A 93 -7.48 8.17 13.27
C ALA A 93 -7.53 6.98 12.34
N ASP A 94 -7.13 7.21 11.10
CA ASP A 94 -6.87 6.16 10.13
C ASP A 94 -5.36 5.94 10.05
N VAL A 95 -4.96 4.72 9.70
CA VAL A 95 -3.55 4.40 9.47
C VAL A 95 -3.41 3.90 8.04
N MET A 96 -2.49 4.53 7.31
CA MET A 96 -2.27 4.26 5.89
C MET A 96 -0.81 3.90 5.65
N LEU A 97 -0.60 2.92 4.77
CA LEU A 97 0.73 2.66 4.21
C LEU A 97 0.73 3.14 2.76
N ARG A 98 1.75 3.93 2.39
CA ARG A 98 1.93 4.41 1.01
C ARG A 98 3.34 4.11 0.54
N TYR A 99 3.44 3.71 -0.71
CA TYR A 99 4.73 3.46 -1.32
C TYR A 99 4.66 3.82 -2.81
N ASN A 100 5.53 4.73 -3.21
CA ASN A 100 5.66 5.14 -4.60
C ASN A 100 7.04 4.74 -5.08
N PHE A 101 7.13 4.05 -6.22
CA PHE A 101 8.43 3.60 -6.70
C PHE A 101 8.49 3.61 -8.23
N PRO A 102 9.69 3.90 -8.79
CA PRO A 102 9.89 3.79 -10.24
C PRO A 102 9.83 2.31 -10.64
N ALA A 103 8.99 1.99 -11.62
CA ALA A 103 8.68 0.60 -11.91
C ALA A 103 8.94 0.17 -13.34
N ALA A 104 9.09 1.11 -14.27
CA ALA A 104 9.21 0.80 -15.70
C ALA A 104 10.38 -0.15 -16.02
N GLY A 105 11.47 -0.06 -15.27
CA GLY A 105 12.67 -0.89 -15.48
C GLY A 105 12.68 -2.20 -14.70
N LEU A 106 11.66 -2.48 -13.89
CA LEU A 106 11.63 -3.69 -13.07
C LEU A 106 11.05 -4.87 -13.84
N SER A 107 11.60 -6.07 -13.61
CA SER A 107 11.05 -7.30 -14.15
C SER A 107 9.71 -7.64 -13.46
N GLU A 108 8.93 -8.54 -14.07
CA GLU A 108 7.70 -9.01 -13.44
C GLU A 108 7.98 -9.67 -12.09
N GLU A 109 9.06 -10.43 -11.99
CA GLU A 109 9.46 -11.07 -10.74
C GLU A 109 9.78 -10.03 -9.67
N ALA A 110 10.52 -8.98 -10.04
CA ALA A 110 10.85 -7.90 -9.11
C ALA A 110 9.60 -7.13 -8.67
N LEU A 111 8.68 -6.85 -9.59
CA LEU A 111 7.40 -6.20 -9.27
C LEU A 111 6.60 -7.04 -8.27
N ARG A 112 6.48 -8.34 -8.54
CA ARG A 112 5.76 -9.27 -7.66
C ARG A 112 6.36 -9.30 -6.26
N THR A 113 7.66 -9.50 -6.18
CA THR A 113 8.38 -9.61 -4.90
C THR A 113 8.25 -8.32 -4.11
N LEU A 114 8.48 -7.18 -4.74
CA LEU A 114 8.45 -5.89 -4.08
C LEU A 114 7.05 -5.56 -3.55
N ILE A 115 6.03 -5.74 -4.36
CA ILE A 115 4.65 -5.41 -3.98
C ILE A 115 4.16 -6.35 -2.88
N LEU A 116 4.40 -7.65 -3.00
CA LEU A 116 4.01 -8.60 -1.95
C LEU A 116 4.71 -8.31 -0.65
N LEU A 117 5.99 -7.96 -0.70
CA LEU A 117 6.76 -7.61 0.50
C LEU A 117 6.15 -6.41 1.22
N VAL A 118 5.79 -5.37 0.48
CA VAL A 118 5.16 -4.18 1.05
C VAL A 118 3.80 -4.51 1.64
N LEU A 119 2.96 -5.25 0.90
CA LEU A 119 1.59 -5.57 1.34
C LEU A 119 1.59 -6.50 2.56
N THR A 120 2.50 -7.47 2.63
CA THR A 120 2.60 -8.35 3.80
C THR A 120 3.16 -7.60 5.01
N THR A 121 4.08 -6.67 4.81
CA THR A 121 4.56 -5.78 5.87
C THR A 121 3.42 -4.94 6.44
N GLY A 122 2.58 -4.38 5.57
CA GLY A 122 1.39 -3.63 5.99
C GLY A 122 0.43 -4.46 6.82
N ALA A 123 0.18 -5.70 6.42
CA ALA A 123 -0.67 -6.62 7.16
C ALA A 123 -0.10 -6.90 8.56
N GLU A 124 1.21 -7.03 8.68
CA GLU A 124 1.90 -7.21 9.95
C GLU A 124 1.74 -5.99 10.85
N VAL A 125 1.92 -4.79 10.30
CA VAL A 125 1.71 -3.53 11.03
C VAL A 125 0.28 -3.45 11.56
N ARG A 126 -0.70 -3.75 10.70
CA ARG A 126 -2.11 -3.77 11.11
C ARG A 126 -2.33 -4.70 12.30
N ARG A 127 -1.76 -5.89 12.25
CA ARG A 127 -1.92 -6.88 13.33
C ARG A 127 -1.44 -6.34 14.66
N VAL A 128 -0.30 -5.67 14.68
CA VAL A 128 0.24 -5.04 15.89
C VAL A 128 -0.68 -3.91 16.38
N LEU A 129 -1.19 -3.08 15.47
CA LEU A 129 -2.02 -1.94 15.84
C LEU A 129 -3.41 -2.34 16.36
N THR A 130 -3.91 -3.49 15.94
CA THR A 130 -5.28 -3.94 16.27
C THR A 130 -5.32 -5.06 17.31
N GLN A 131 -4.21 -5.34 17.94
CA GLN A 131 -4.15 -6.29 19.07
C GLN A 131 -4.81 -5.74 20.32
#